data_ee27a98dde8fc4c8624a7477a61e91dc
#
_entry.id   ee27a98dde8fc4c8624a7477a61e91dc
#
_cell.length_a   1.000
_cell.length_b   1.000
_cell.length_c   1.000
_cell.angle_alpha   90.00
_cell.angle_beta   90.00
_cell.angle_gamma   90.00
#
_symmetry.space_group_name_H-M   'P 1'
#
loop_
_entity.id
_entity.type
_entity.pdbx_description
1 polymer ?
#
loop_
_entity_poly.entity_id
_entity_poly.type
_entity_poly.pdbx_seq_one_letter_code
_entity_poly.pdbx_strand_id
1 'polypeptide(L)'
;MKIALDAMGGDHGPAPCIEGAVQAAKELDVDVVLVGDETTLKQECARLGATDPRISIRHAPQVVEMHESPAAVARKKRDSSIWIATELVKSGEAGAVVSPGNTGASMVSAFFVLGLTKGVERPAIATSLPTLTGEAIMLDVGANVDCTAKHLEQFGLMGNEYGKHLFRKPNPRVGLLSIGEEDSKGNEVTKEAFKLLKASQLNFIGNVEGRDVYSGTADVVVCDGFIGNVALKISEGVADTIKKLLLKEISGSWLGRLAYPLIAGPLLNLKRRIDYAEFGGAPLLGVNGITMICHGRSSAKAIKNAIRRAKGMAEGRVHELIQRDIEESLATPPAEPSA
;
A
#
# COMPACT_ATOMS: atom_id res chain seq x y z
N MET A 1 -6.55 -0.04 20.33
CA MET A 1 -6.18 0.98 19.33
C MET A 1 -7.32 1.12 18.32
N LYS A 2 -7.61 2.34 17.86
CA LYS A 2 -8.74 2.62 16.96
C LYS A 2 -8.25 2.88 15.53
N ILE A 3 -8.93 2.30 14.54
CA ILE A 3 -8.67 2.48 13.10
C ILE A 3 -9.90 3.14 12.45
N ALA A 4 -9.71 4.22 11.70
CA ALA A 4 -10.75 4.82 10.90
C ALA A 4 -10.85 4.11 9.55
N LEU A 5 -12.05 3.63 9.19
CA LEU A 5 -12.31 2.96 7.93
C LEU A 5 -13.29 3.78 7.10
N ASP A 6 -12.85 4.26 5.94
CA ASP A 6 -13.73 4.83 4.93
C ASP A 6 -14.67 3.72 4.42
N ALA A 7 -15.85 3.66 5.01
CA ALA A 7 -16.79 2.56 4.77
C ALA A 7 -17.68 2.78 3.53
N MET A 8 -17.62 3.96 2.92
CA MET A 8 -18.41 4.29 1.72
C MET A 8 -17.60 4.19 0.44
N GLY A 9 -16.28 4.04 0.54
CA GLY A 9 -15.40 3.86 -0.60
C GLY A 9 -15.51 2.47 -1.23
N GLY A 10 -15.05 2.36 -2.47
CA GLY A 10 -14.97 1.09 -3.21
C GLY A 10 -16.18 0.76 -4.08
N ASP A 11 -16.00 -0.27 -4.93
CA ASP A 11 -16.94 -0.63 -6.00
C ASP A 11 -18.15 -1.43 -5.49
N HIS A 12 -18.08 -1.98 -4.27
CA HIS A 12 -19.06 -2.92 -3.71
C HIS A 12 -19.88 -2.34 -2.55
N GLY A 13 -19.78 -1.02 -2.32
CA GLY A 13 -20.46 -0.37 -1.21
C GLY A 13 -19.92 -0.77 0.17
N PRO A 14 -20.67 -0.53 1.27
CA PRO A 14 -20.17 -0.66 2.62
C PRO A 14 -20.05 -2.11 3.13
N ALA A 15 -20.71 -3.10 2.50
CA ALA A 15 -20.76 -4.46 3.02
C ALA A 15 -19.37 -5.10 3.24
N PRO A 16 -18.44 -5.11 2.27
CA PRO A 16 -17.10 -5.67 2.50
C PRO A 16 -16.31 -4.93 3.57
N CYS A 17 -16.53 -3.62 3.71
CA CYS A 17 -15.89 -2.80 4.74
C CYS A 17 -16.39 -3.21 6.15
N ILE A 18 -17.70 -3.35 6.33
CA ILE A 18 -18.31 -3.76 7.59
C ILE A 18 -17.89 -5.18 7.97
N GLU A 19 -17.98 -6.13 7.04
CA GLU A 19 -17.55 -7.52 7.26
C GLU A 19 -16.06 -7.61 7.62
N GLY A 20 -15.20 -6.86 6.90
CA GLY A 20 -13.77 -6.79 7.17
C GLY A 20 -13.45 -6.16 8.54
N ALA A 21 -14.20 -5.11 8.92
CA ALA A 21 -14.09 -4.47 10.23
C ALA A 21 -14.47 -5.44 11.37
N VAL A 22 -15.57 -6.19 11.22
CA VAL A 22 -16.00 -7.20 12.19
C VAL A 22 -14.96 -8.31 12.35
N GLN A 23 -14.41 -8.80 11.24
CA GLN A 23 -13.34 -9.80 11.29
C GLN A 23 -12.09 -9.23 11.97
N ALA A 24 -11.71 -7.98 11.67
CA ALA A 24 -10.56 -7.32 12.27
C ALA A 24 -10.76 -7.11 13.78
N ALA A 25 -11.92 -6.63 14.21
CA ALA A 25 -12.24 -6.44 15.62
C ALA A 25 -12.10 -7.76 16.40
N LYS A 26 -12.63 -8.86 15.86
CA LYS A 26 -12.57 -10.18 16.51
C LYS A 26 -11.19 -10.79 16.57
N GLU A 27 -10.41 -10.66 15.48
CA GLU A 27 -9.13 -11.38 15.34
C GLU A 27 -7.91 -10.56 15.79
N LEU A 28 -8.00 -9.22 15.75
CA LEU A 28 -6.83 -8.34 15.90
C LEU A 28 -6.87 -7.48 17.18
N ASP A 29 -7.93 -7.58 17.98
CA ASP A 29 -8.14 -6.72 19.16
C ASP A 29 -7.97 -5.25 18.82
N VAL A 30 -8.80 -4.75 17.92
CA VAL A 30 -8.78 -3.38 17.41
C VAL A 30 -10.19 -2.81 17.38
N ASP A 31 -10.33 -1.54 17.79
CA ASP A 31 -11.56 -0.78 17.58
C ASP A 31 -11.60 -0.24 16.15
N VAL A 32 -12.75 -0.29 15.49
CA VAL A 32 -12.92 0.25 14.14
C VAL A 32 -14.02 1.30 14.13
N VAL A 33 -13.71 2.47 13.58
CA VAL A 33 -14.68 3.52 13.29
C VAL A 33 -15.05 3.46 11.82
N LEU A 34 -16.27 3.03 11.51
CA LEU A 34 -16.85 3.10 10.18
C LEU A 34 -17.23 4.55 9.89
N VAL A 35 -16.65 5.14 8.87
CA VAL A 35 -16.92 6.54 8.49
C VAL A 35 -17.76 6.57 7.22
N GLY A 36 -18.93 7.22 7.27
CA GLY A 36 -19.86 7.29 6.14
C GLY A 36 -21.25 7.76 6.51
N ASP A 37 -22.21 7.60 5.60
CA ASP A 37 -23.60 7.92 5.90
C ASP A 37 -24.15 7.04 7.03
N GLU A 38 -24.49 7.68 8.15
CA GLU A 38 -24.85 6.97 9.40
C GLU A 38 -26.09 6.09 9.21
N THR A 39 -27.06 6.54 8.42
CA THR A 39 -28.30 5.79 8.18
C THR A 39 -28.01 4.52 7.40
N THR A 40 -27.27 4.66 6.32
CA THR A 40 -26.83 3.54 5.47
C THR A 40 -25.99 2.54 6.26
N LEU A 41 -25.01 3.03 7.03
CA LEU A 41 -24.14 2.16 7.81
C LEU A 41 -24.89 1.42 8.92
N LYS A 42 -25.84 2.07 9.63
CA LYS A 42 -26.67 1.40 10.65
C LYS A 42 -27.54 0.31 10.05
N GLN A 43 -28.18 0.58 8.90
CA GLN A 43 -29.00 -0.41 8.20
C GLN A 43 -28.16 -1.61 7.75
N GLU A 44 -27.00 -1.36 7.19
CA GLU A 44 -26.13 -2.40 6.67
C GLU A 44 -25.48 -3.22 7.80
N CYS A 45 -25.08 -2.59 8.91
CA CYS A 45 -24.62 -3.27 10.13
C CYS A 45 -25.72 -4.20 10.69
N ALA A 46 -26.97 -3.72 10.75
CA ALA A 46 -28.09 -4.54 11.19
C ALA A 46 -28.33 -5.74 10.26
N ARG A 47 -28.29 -5.51 8.94
CA ARG A 47 -28.46 -6.57 7.94
C ARG A 47 -27.37 -7.66 8.04
N LEU A 48 -26.13 -7.27 8.33
CA LEU A 48 -24.97 -8.17 8.42
C LEU A 48 -24.77 -8.73 9.85
N GLY A 49 -25.59 -8.34 10.82
CA GLY A 49 -25.43 -8.75 12.21
C GLY A 49 -24.13 -8.25 12.85
N ALA A 50 -23.65 -7.10 12.44
CA ALA A 50 -22.42 -6.47 12.95
C ALA A 50 -22.68 -5.78 14.30
N THR A 51 -22.73 -6.56 15.38
CA THR A 51 -23.07 -6.11 16.75
C THR A 51 -21.86 -6.01 17.68
N ASP A 52 -20.63 -6.15 17.17
CA ASP A 52 -19.42 -6.09 17.98
C ASP A 52 -19.26 -4.67 18.59
N PRO A 53 -19.14 -4.52 19.93
CA PRO A 53 -19.04 -3.22 20.59
C PRO A 53 -17.80 -2.42 20.21
N ARG A 54 -16.80 -3.03 19.60
CA ARG A 54 -15.60 -2.37 19.08
C ARG A 54 -15.84 -1.69 17.73
N ILE A 55 -17.02 -1.88 17.12
CA ILE A 55 -17.41 -1.19 15.90
C ILE A 55 -18.23 0.04 16.26
N SER A 56 -17.80 1.20 15.84
CA SER A 56 -18.51 2.47 15.99
C SER A 56 -18.72 3.16 14.65
N ILE A 57 -19.65 4.09 14.58
CA ILE A 57 -19.95 4.83 13.34
C ILE A 57 -19.68 6.31 13.57
N ARG A 58 -19.01 6.95 12.59
CA ARG A 58 -18.86 8.41 12.47
C ARG A 58 -19.58 8.85 11.20
N HIS A 59 -20.54 9.76 11.35
CA HIS A 59 -21.26 10.28 10.20
C HIS A 59 -20.38 11.10 9.27
N ALA A 60 -20.54 10.86 7.97
CA ALA A 60 -19.98 11.64 6.88
C ALA A 60 -21.03 11.75 5.77
N PRO A 61 -21.52 12.98 5.45
CA PRO A 61 -22.66 13.16 4.55
C PRO A 61 -22.30 13.02 3.07
N GLN A 62 -21.00 13.01 2.72
CA GLN A 62 -20.53 12.95 1.34
C GLN A 62 -19.68 11.71 1.06
N VAL A 63 -19.76 11.24 -0.18
CA VAL A 63 -18.93 10.16 -0.71
C VAL A 63 -18.14 10.66 -1.89
N VAL A 64 -16.90 10.23 -2.04
CA VAL A 64 -16.10 10.48 -3.23
C VAL A 64 -16.24 9.29 -4.17
N GLU A 65 -16.75 9.54 -5.37
CA GLU A 65 -16.89 8.52 -6.39
C GLU A 65 -15.54 8.13 -7.01
N MET A 66 -15.41 6.90 -7.52
CA MET A 66 -14.16 6.39 -8.07
C MET A 66 -13.63 7.18 -9.26
N HIS A 67 -14.49 7.86 -10.01
CA HIS A 67 -14.14 8.66 -11.20
C HIS A 67 -13.93 10.15 -10.92
N GLU A 68 -14.14 10.61 -9.69
CA GLU A 68 -13.97 12.02 -9.35
C GLU A 68 -12.50 12.44 -9.33
N SER A 69 -12.25 13.67 -9.79
CA SER A 69 -10.88 14.19 -9.78
C SER A 69 -10.42 14.52 -8.35
N PRO A 70 -9.18 14.21 -7.99
CA PRO A 70 -8.63 14.53 -6.65
C PRO A 70 -8.73 16.01 -6.29
N ALA A 71 -8.56 16.91 -7.26
CA ALA A 71 -8.66 18.35 -7.06
C ALA A 71 -10.08 18.81 -6.64
N ALA A 72 -11.13 18.12 -7.09
CA ALA A 72 -12.50 18.41 -6.67
C ALA A 72 -12.72 18.05 -5.20
N VAL A 73 -12.10 16.97 -4.72
CA VAL A 73 -12.19 16.51 -3.33
C VAL A 73 -11.65 17.57 -2.37
N ALA A 74 -10.44 18.07 -2.61
CA ALA A 74 -9.82 19.10 -1.77
C ALA A 74 -10.64 20.40 -1.65
N ARG A 75 -11.41 20.73 -2.69
CA ARG A 75 -12.16 21.98 -2.75
C ARG A 75 -13.62 21.88 -2.26
N LYS A 76 -14.28 20.74 -2.51
CA LYS A 76 -15.74 20.64 -2.39
C LYS A 76 -16.24 19.48 -1.54
N LYS A 77 -15.37 18.53 -1.15
CA LYS A 77 -15.78 17.30 -0.45
C LYS A 77 -15.00 17.07 0.85
N ARG A 78 -14.84 18.13 1.65
CA ARG A 78 -14.19 18.04 2.95
C ARG A 78 -15.04 17.34 4.02
N ASP A 79 -16.32 17.11 3.73
CA ASP A 79 -17.23 16.32 4.58
C ASP A 79 -17.39 14.88 4.05
N SER A 80 -16.49 14.43 3.17
CA SER A 80 -16.52 13.06 2.66
C SER A 80 -15.98 12.05 3.67
N SER A 81 -16.41 10.80 3.51
CA SER A 81 -16.00 9.70 4.40
C SER A 81 -14.49 9.57 4.50
N ILE A 82 -13.75 9.64 3.40
CA ILE A 82 -12.27 9.58 3.42
C ILE A 82 -11.65 10.80 4.11
N TRP A 83 -12.20 12.00 3.90
CA TRP A 83 -11.67 13.21 4.53
C TRP A 83 -11.86 13.17 6.05
N ILE A 84 -13.08 12.89 6.52
CA ILE A 84 -13.40 12.76 7.95
C ILE A 84 -12.61 11.62 8.59
N ALA A 85 -12.46 10.46 7.91
CA ALA A 85 -11.63 9.37 8.40
C ALA A 85 -10.16 9.80 8.59
N THR A 86 -9.64 10.63 7.69
CA THR A 86 -8.28 11.18 7.80
C THR A 86 -8.18 12.21 8.93
N GLU A 87 -9.22 13.03 9.18
CA GLU A 87 -9.26 13.96 10.31
C GLU A 87 -9.23 13.25 11.67
N LEU A 88 -9.84 12.06 11.77
CA LEU A 88 -9.74 11.23 12.98
C LEU A 88 -8.29 10.81 13.28
N VAL A 89 -7.49 10.62 12.25
CA VAL A 89 -6.05 10.34 12.43
C VAL A 89 -5.31 11.60 12.87
N LYS A 90 -5.58 12.74 12.25
CA LYS A 90 -4.97 14.03 12.63
C LYS A 90 -5.27 14.42 14.06
N SER A 91 -6.50 14.21 14.53
CA SER A 91 -6.91 14.53 15.91
C SER A 91 -6.36 13.55 16.94
N GLY A 92 -5.79 12.41 16.53
CA GLY A 92 -5.36 11.34 17.43
C GLY A 92 -6.50 10.45 17.91
N GLU A 93 -7.73 10.63 17.41
CA GLU A 93 -8.87 9.74 17.72
C GLU A 93 -8.69 8.35 17.09
N ALA A 94 -7.98 8.26 15.96
CA ALA A 94 -7.61 7.01 15.31
C ALA A 94 -6.10 6.98 15.04
N GLY A 95 -5.48 5.80 15.11
CA GLY A 95 -4.07 5.60 14.82
C GLY A 95 -3.75 5.44 13.33
N ALA A 96 -4.75 5.12 12.52
CA ALA A 96 -4.59 4.98 11.08
C ALA A 96 -5.93 5.13 10.35
N VAL A 97 -5.87 5.46 9.06
CA VAL A 97 -7.01 5.43 8.14
C VAL A 97 -6.83 4.33 7.09
N VAL A 98 -7.91 3.62 6.77
CA VAL A 98 -7.99 2.60 5.71
C VAL A 98 -9.09 3.01 4.75
N SER A 99 -8.82 3.02 3.45
CA SER A 99 -9.83 3.37 2.43
C SER A 99 -9.73 2.47 1.20
N PRO A 100 -10.82 1.83 0.78
CA PRO A 100 -10.93 1.17 -0.52
C PRO A 100 -11.47 2.13 -1.61
N GLY A 101 -11.56 3.42 -1.31
CA GLY A 101 -12.08 4.43 -2.20
C GLY A 101 -11.09 4.89 -3.28
N ASN A 102 -11.38 6.04 -3.86
CA ASN A 102 -10.56 6.68 -4.88
C ASN A 102 -9.15 6.97 -4.36
N THR A 103 -8.12 6.39 -5.00
CA THR A 103 -6.71 6.54 -4.62
C THR A 103 -6.29 8.00 -4.54
N GLY A 104 -6.65 8.80 -5.55
CA GLY A 104 -6.32 10.22 -5.59
C GLY A 104 -7.01 11.01 -4.47
N ALA A 105 -8.24 10.65 -4.10
CA ALA A 105 -8.93 11.24 -2.96
C ALA A 105 -8.23 10.91 -1.64
N SER A 106 -7.82 9.67 -1.45
CA SER A 106 -7.06 9.24 -0.27
C SER A 106 -5.73 9.99 -0.15
N MET A 107 -4.99 10.14 -1.26
CA MET A 107 -3.74 10.90 -1.31
C MET A 107 -3.96 12.38 -0.98
N VAL A 108 -4.95 13.01 -1.60
CA VAL A 108 -5.27 14.43 -1.40
C VAL A 108 -5.73 14.68 0.03
N SER A 109 -6.57 13.82 0.60
CA SER A 109 -6.99 13.91 1.99
C SER A 109 -5.80 13.78 2.94
N ALA A 110 -4.93 12.79 2.73
CA ALA A 110 -3.72 12.63 3.53
C ALA A 110 -2.79 13.86 3.41
N PHE A 111 -2.58 14.36 2.20
CA PHE A 111 -1.73 15.53 1.97
C PHE A 111 -2.24 16.79 2.68
N PHE A 112 -3.53 17.12 2.53
CA PHE A 112 -4.07 18.37 3.08
C PHE A 112 -4.42 18.27 4.58
N VAL A 113 -4.83 17.10 5.06
CA VAL A 113 -5.24 16.91 6.45
C VAL A 113 -4.05 16.58 7.33
N LEU A 114 -3.25 15.56 6.98
CA LEU A 114 -2.10 15.13 7.79
C LEU A 114 -0.86 16.00 7.51
N GLY A 115 -0.68 16.43 6.26
CA GLY A 115 0.53 17.08 5.79
C GLY A 115 1.65 16.09 5.48
N LEU A 116 2.71 16.58 4.83
CA LEU A 116 3.90 15.78 4.55
C LEU A 116 4.77 15.64 5.80
N THR A 117 5.44 14.52 5.91
CA THR A 117 6.53 14.31 6.86
C THR A 117 7.63 15.35 6.60
N LYS A 118 8.17 15.91 7.65
CA LYS A 118 9.19 16.97 7.53
C LYS A 118 10.39 16.48 6.72
N GLY A 119 10.76 17.26 5.71
CA GLY A 119 11.85 16.93 4.79
C GLY A 119 11.46 16.05 3.60
N VAL A 120 10.28 15.45 3.60
CA VAL A 120 9.74 14.71 2.45
C VAL A 120 9.17 15.68 1.42
N GLU A 121 9.58 15.56 0.17
CA GLU A 121 9.09 16.40 -0.93
C GLU A 121 7.80 15.83 -1.54
N ARG A 122 7.69 14.50 -1.63
CA ARG A 122 6.54 13.79 -2.22
C ARG A 122 6.21 12.52 -1.41
N PRO A 123 4.94 12.27 -1.13
CA PRO A 123 4.53 10.98 -0.58
C PRO A 123 4.60 9.92 -1.66
N ALA A 124 4.78 8.65 -1.30
CA ALA A 124 4.83 7.53 -2.23
C ALA A 124 3.90 6.39 -1.78
N ILE A 125 3.24 5.75 -2.75
CA ILE A 125 2.46 4.53 -2.49
C ILE A 125 3.39 3.34 -2.58
N ALA A 126 3.48 2.56 -1.50
CA ALA A 126 4.23 1.32 -1.46
C ALA A 126 3.30 0.11 -1.60
N THR A 127 3.70 -0.88 -2.39
CA THR A 127 2.97 -2.16 -2.49
C THR A 127 3.89 -3.33 -2.21
N SER A 128 3.34 -4.39 -1.61
CA SER A 128 4.05 -5.67 -1.50
C SER A 128 3.78 -6.52 -2.73
N LEU A 129 4.85 -7.09 -3.26
CA LEU A 129 4.81 -8.04 -4.38
C LEU A 129 5.36 -9.40 -3.90
N PRO A 130 4.75 -10.52 -4.32
CA PRO A 130 5.27 -11.84 -4.00
C PRO A 130 6.58 -12.09 -4.75
N THR A 131 7.54 -12.71 -4.07
CA THR A 131 8.79 -13.16 -4.68
C THR A 131 9.00 -14.65 -4.49
N LEU A 132 10.01 -15.20 -5.14
CA LEU A 132 10.37 -16.62 -4.93
C LEU A 132 10.77 -16.92 -3.48
N THR A 133 11.32 -15.94 -2.77
CA THR A 133 11.83 -16.09 -1.41
C THR A 133 10.96 -15.46 -0.31
N GLY A 134 9.84 -14.81 -0.68
CA GLY A 134 8.94 -14.13 0.27
C GLY A 134 8.20 -12.97 -0.37
N GLU A 135 8.44 -11.75 0.10
CA GLU A 135 7.86 -10.50 -0.41
C GLU A 135 8.95 -9.48 -0.70
N ALA A 136 8.69 -8.59 -1.68
CA ALA A 136 9.43 -7.35 -1.88
C ALA A 136 8.46 -6.16 -1.84
N ILE A 137 8.95 -4.99 -1.46
CA ILE A 137 8.21 -3.73 -1.54
C ILE A 137 8.59 -3.03 -2.83
N MET A 138 7.61 -2.58 -3.61
CA MET A 138 7.83 -1.66 -4.72
C MET A 138 7.24 -0.29 -4.37
N LEU A 139 7.99 0.77 -4.61
CA LEU A 139 7.54 2.15 -4.48
C LEU A 139 8.31 3.12 -5.41
N ASP A 140 7.65 4.07 -6.05
CA ASP A 140 6.25 4.45 -6.01
C ASP A 140 5.41 3.62 -7.01
N VAL A 141 4.14 3.33 -6.67
CA VAL A 141 3.25 2.59 -7.57
C VAL A 141 2.01 3.40 -7.98
N GLY A 142 2.15 4.73 -8.07
CA GLY A 142 1.10 5.56 -8.65
C GLY A 142 0.76 6.86 -7.93
N ALA A 143 1.58 7.31 -6.98
CA ALA A 143 1.40 8.61 -6.36
C ALA A 143 1.98 9.75 -7.22
N ASN A 144 3.12 9.53 -7.89
CA ASN A 144 3.83 10.57 -8.63
C ASN A 144 4.20 10.07 -10.03
N VAL A 145 3.73 10.78 -11.06
CA VAL A 145 4.01 10.41 -12.47
C VAL A 145 5.41 10.86 -12.88
N ASP A 146 5.75 12.11 -12.53
CA ASP A 146 7.05 12.71 -12.86
C ASP A 146 7.87 12.87 -11.59
N CYS A 147 8.93 12.09 -11.45
CA CYS A 147 9.83 12.11 -10.32
C CYS A 147 11.17 12.75 -10.65
N THR A 148 11.78 13.40 -9.68
CA THR A 148 13.18 13.81 -9.71
C THR A 148 14.06 12.72 -9.10
N ALA A 149 15.37 12.79 -9.32
CA ALA A 149 16.34 11.90 -8.67
C ALA A 149 16.23 11.96 -7.12
N LYS A 150 15.99 13.15 -6.57
CA LYS A 150 15.81 13.35 -5.12
C LYS A 150 14.54 12.65 -4.60
N HIS A 151 13.45 12.65 -5.36
CA HIS A 151 12.25 11.89 -5.00
C HIS A 151 12.57 10.40 -4.91
N LEU A 152 13.29 9.82 -5.89
CA LEU A 152 13.66 8.41 -5.89
C LEU A 152 14.58 8.05 -4.71
N GLU A 153 15.53 8.92 -4.36
CA GLU A 153 16.34 8.75 -3.15
C GLU A 153 15.46 8.70 -1.90
N GLN A 154 14.54 9.65 -1.73
CA GLN A 154 13.62 9.69 -0.59
C GLN A 154 12.70 8.46 -0.56
N PHE A 155 12.27 7.96 -1.72
CA PHE A 155 11.51 6.72 -1.81
C PHE A 155 12.35 5.53 -1.30
N GLY A 156 13.64 5.50 -1.62
CA GLY A 156 14.57 4.50 -1.08
C GLY A 156 14.64 4.52 0.45
N LEU A 157 14.78 5.71 1.05
CA LEU A 157 14.79 5.88 2.50
C LEU A 157 13.46 5.45 3.15
N MET A 158 12.32 5.91 2.61
CA MET A 158 11.00 5.54 3.10
C MET A 158 10.73 4.04 2.97
N GLY A 159 11.11 3.45 1.83
CA GLY A 159 10.98 2.02 1.58
C GLY A 159 11.85 1.17 2.50
N ASN A 160 13.05 1.62 2.80
CA ASN A 160 13.96 0.97 3.74
C ASN A 160 13.36 0.89 5.14
N GLU A 161 12.85 2.00 5.69
CA GLU A 161 12.21 2.02 7.01
C GLU A 161 10.95 1.16 7.06
N TYR A 162 10.10 1.27 6.05
CA TYR A 162 8.94 0.41 5.94
C TYR A 162 9.35 -1.07 5.82
N GLY A 163 10.40 -1.37 5.05
CA GLY A 163 10.95 -2.72 4.89
C GLY A 163 11.53 -3.29 6.18
N LYS A 164 12.26 -2.50 6.96
CA LYS A 164 12.73 -2.90 8.30
C LYS A 164 11.58 -3.36 9.17
N HIS A 165 10.49 -2.58 9.20
CA HIS A 165 9.31 -2.91 9.98
C HIS A 165 8.59 -4.16 9.44
N LEU A 166 8.34 -4.22 8.13
CA LEU A 166 7.55 -5.27 7.49
C LEU A 166 8.24 -6.63 7.53
N PHE A 167 9.53 -6.66 7.17
CA PHE A 167 10.30 -7.91 7.06
C PHE A 167 11.05 -8.28 8.34
N ARG A 168 11.07 -7.38 9.34
CA ARG A 168 11.89 -7.52 10.56
C ARG A 168 13.36 -7.73 10.23
N LYS A 169 13.84 -7.11 9.17
CA LYS A 169 15.23 -7.11 8.72
C LYS A 169 15.88 -5.77 9.07
N PRO A 170 17.03 -5.74 9.74
CA PRO A 170 17.68 -4.48 10.12
C PRO A 170 18.25 -3.71 8.91
N ASN A 171 18.56 -4.41 7.82
CA ASN A 171 19.23 -3.85 6.64
C ASN A 171 18.64 -4.41 5.34
N PRO A 172 17.43 -3.95 4.90
CA PRO A 172 16.82 -4.37 3.65
C PRO A 172 17.68 -4.00 2.45
N ARG A 173 17.71 -4.86 1.43
CA ARG A 173 18.38 -4.60 0.16
C ARG A 173 17.53 -3.69 -0.70
N VAL A 174 18.04 -2.51 -1.04
CA VAL A 174 17.35 -1.50 -1.84
C VAL A 174 17.90 -1.51 -3.26
N GLY A 175 17.05 -1.75 -4.26
CA GLY A 175 17.38 -1.71 -5.68
C GLY A 175 16.64 -0.58 -6.40
N LEU A 176 17.26 0.00 -7.42
CA LEU A 176 16.64 0.98 -8.31
C LEU A 176 16.16 0.29 -9.59
N LEU A 177 14.87 0.36 -9.88
CA LEU A 177 14.31 -0.25 -11.11
C LEU A 177 14.88 0.44 -12.35
N SER A 178 15.48 -0.34 -13.24
CA SER A 178 16.14 0.15 -14.44
C SER A 178 15.97 -0.85 -15.61
N ILE A 179 16.52 -0.49 -16.76
CA ILE A 179 16.49 -1.29 -18.00
C ILE A 179 17.71 -2.22 -18.15
N GLY A 180 18.59 -2.26 -17.16
CA GLY A 180 19.79 -3.10 -17.12
C GLY A 180 20.49 -2.93 -15.78
N GLU A 181 21.31 -3.91 -15.39
CA GLU A 181 21.98 -3.98 -14.09
C GLU A 181 23.18 -3.03 -13.98
N GLU A 182 23.80 -2.62 -15.12
CA GLU A 182 25.00 -1.80 -15.12
C GLU A 182 24.69 -0.36 -14.62
N ASP A 183 25.61 0.23 -13.88
CA ASP A 183 25.51 1.59 -13.30
C ASP A 183 25.19 2.67 -14.35
N SER A 184 25.58 2.44 -15.62
CA SER A 184 25.38 3.37 -16.73
C SER A 184 24.00 3.30 -17.38
N LYS A 185 23.18 2.30 -17.04
CA LYS A 185 21.85 2.10 -17.63
C LYS A 185 20.80 3.01 -17.01
N GLY A 186 19.74 3.23 -17.79
CA GLY A 186 18.61 4.06 -17.38
C GLY A 186 18.57 5.42 -18.09
N ASN A 187 17.55 6.21 -17.75
CA ASN A 187 17.41 7.60 -18.20
C ASN A 187 18.21 8.56 -17.29
N GLU A 188 18.20 9.85 -17.59
CA GLU A 188 18.96 10.85 -16.82
C GLU A 188 18.56 10.86 -15.34
N VAL A 189 17.26 10.79 -15.04
CA VAL A 189 16.73 10.78 -13.66
C VAL A 189 17.21 9.56 -12.89
N THR A 190 17.14 8.36 -13.49
CA THR A 190 17.56 7.13 -12.81
C THR A 190 19.07 7.07 -12.63
N LYS A 191 19.87 7.59 -13.56
CA LYS A 191 21.34 7.68 -13.42
C LYS A 191 21.76 8.63 -12.30
N GLU A 192 21.04 9.73 -12.14
CA GLU A 192 21.28 10.67 -11.03
C GLU A 192 20.80 10.06 -9.70
N ALA A 193 19.63 9.45 -9.68
CA ALA A 193 19.11 8.75 -8.49
C ALA A 193 20.04 7.62 -8.04
N PHE A 194 20.64 6.88 -8.97
CA PHE A 194 21.64 5.86 -8.67
C PHE A 194 22.80 6.42 -7.86
N LYS A 195 23.33 7.59 -8.25
CA LYS A 195 24.43 8.25 -7.52
C LYS A 195 24.01 8.64 -6.11
N LEU A 196 22.81 9.22 -5.95
CA LEU A 196 22.27 9.61 -4.65
C LEU A 196 22.06 8.40 -3.73
N LEU A 197 21.44 7.33 -4.24
CA LEU A 197 21.21 6.10 -3.49
C LEU A 197 22.53 5.41 -3.11
N LYS A 198 23.52 5.41 -4.01
CA LYS A 198 24.87 4.84 -3.76
C LYS A 198 25.65 5.63 -2.70
N ALA A 199 25.44 6.94 -2.62
CA ALA A 199 26.06 7.81 -1.62
C ALA A 199 25.33 7.80 -0.27
N SER A 200 24.10 7.27 -0.21
CA SER A 200 23.31 7.18 1.00
C SER A 200 23.79 6.05 1.93
N GLN A 201 23.24 5.98 3.15
CA GLN A 201 23.54 4.91 4.10
C GLN A 201 22.69 3.64 3.88
N LEU A 202 21.95 3.57 2.77
CA LEU A 202 21.13 2.42 2.43
C LEU A 202 22.00 1.22 2.02
N ASN A 203 21.52 0.01 2.27
CA ASN A 203 22.05 -1.20 1.65
C ASN A 203 21.63 -1.24 0.17
N PHE A 204 22.15 -0.28 -0.59
CA PHE A 204 21.86 -0.12 -2.00
C PHE A 204 22.61 -1.17 -2.82
N ILE A 205 21.87 -2.02 -3.53
CA ILE A 205 22.41 -3.12 -4.32
C ILE A 205 22.60 -2.77 -5.80
N GLY A 206 22.32 -1.52 -6.21
CA GLY A 206 22.44 -1.07 -7.59
C GLY A 206 21.12 -1.11 -8.36
N ASN A 207 21.24 -1.12 -9.71
CA ASN A 207 20.09 -1.28 -10.58
C ASN A 207 19.54 -2.70 -10.53
N VAL A 208 18.21 -2.82 -10.63
CA VAL A 208 17.49 -4.09 -10.75
C VAL A 208 16.56 -4.04 -11.97
N GLU A 209 16.41 -5.16 -12.66
CA GLU A 209 15.49 -5.27 -13.79
C GLU A 209 14.10 -5.79 -13.36
N GLY A 210 13.13 -5.71 -14.27
CA GLY A 210 11.77 -6.20 -13.99
C GLY A 210 11.71 -7.67 -13.55
N ARG A 211 12.64 -8.54 -14.00
CA ARG A 211 12.73 -9.93 -13.55
C ARG A 211 13.16 -10.04 -12.08
N ASP A 212 13.98 -9.11 -11.59
CA ASP A 212 14.54 -9.13 -10.24
C ASP A 212 13.53 -8.73 -9.19
N VAL A 213 12.49 -8.00 -9.59
CA VAL A 213 11.35 -7.67 -8.72
C VAL A 213 10.74 -8.92 -8.07
N TYR A 214 10.72 -10.04 -8.81
CA TYR A 214 10.10 -11.29 -8.37
C TYR A 214 11.11 -12.35 -7.91
N SER A 215 12.39 -12.17 -8.17
CA SER A 215 13.46 -13.13 -7.80
C SER A 215 13.70 -13.19 -6.30
N GLY A 216 13.45 -12.09 -5.59
CA GLY A 216 13.85 -11.90 -4.19
C GLY A 216 15.29 -11.40 -4.05
N THR A 217 15.89 -10.85 -5.10
CA THR A 217 17.21 -10.19 -5.08
C THR A 217 17.17 -8.90 -4.27
N ALA A 218 16.13 -8.08 -4.47
CA ALA A 218 15.87 -6.87 -3.69
C ALA A 218 14.72 -7.10 -2.68
N ASP A 219 14.81 -6.44 -1.54
CA ASP A 219 13.72 -6.38 -0.55
C ASP A 219 12.85 -5.13 -0.80
N VAL A 220 13.46 -4.06 -1.32
CA VAL A 220 12.81 -2.80 -1.69
C VAL A 220 13.22 -2.43 -3.10
N VAL A 221 12.27 -2.18 -3.98
CA VAL A 221 12.48 -1.75 -5.37
C VAL A 221 11.92 -0.35 -5.54
N VAL A 222 12.79 0.60 -5.88
CA VAL A 222 12.45 2.02 -6.07
C VAL A 222 12.21 2.30 -7.54
N CYS A 223 11.13 3.00 -7.85
CA CYS A 223 10.80 3.50 -9.18
C CYS A 223 9.94 4.76 -9.10
N ASP A 224 9.71 5.44 -10.23
CA ASP A 224 8.67 6.46 -10.33
C ASP A 224 7.28 5.81 -10.37
N GLY A 225 6.26 6.59 -9.99
CA GLY A 225 4.91 6.05 -9.87
C GLY A 225 4.25 5.69 -11.21
N PHE A 226 4.69 6.26 -12.33
CA PHE A 226 4.19 5.85 -13.64
C PHE A 226 4.67 4.45 -13.99
N ILE A 227 5.98 4.22 -13.92
CA ILE A 227 6.58 2.90 -14.21
C ILE A 227 6.08 1.87 -13.19
N GLY A 228 6.07 2.23 -11.90
CA GLY A 228 5.61 1.33 -10.84
C GLY A 228 4.14 0.91 -10.99
N ASN A 229 3.25 1.85 -11.34
CA ASN A 229 1.84 1.54 -11.58
C ASN A 229 1.65 0.65 -12.83
N VAL A 230 2.37 0.93 -13.91
CA VAL A 230 2.34 0.10 -15.12
C VAL A 230 2.84 -1.30 -14.80
N ALA A 231 3.98 -1.44 -14.12
CA ALA A 231 4.53 -2.73 -13.71
C ALA A 231 3.54 -3.51 -12.84
N LEU A 232 2.92 -2.86 -11.85
CA LEU A 232 1.90 -3.47 -10.99
C LEU A 232 0.70 -3.97 -11.79
N LYS A 233 0.15 -3.15 -12.69
CA LYS A 233 -1.01 -3.53 -13.52
C LYS A 233 -0.72 -4.65 -14.50
N ILE A 234 0.47 -4.67 -15.09
CA ILE A 234 0.93 -5.79 -15.93
C ILE A 234 1.02 -7.06 -15.09
N SER A 235 1.62 -6.99 -13.92
CA SER A 235 1.80 -8.12 -13.00
C SER A 235 0.47 -8.72 -12.56
N GLU A 236 -0.48 -7.86 -12.16
CA GLU A 236 -1.86 -8.27 -11.83
C GLU A 236 -2.53 -8.98 -13.02
N GLY A 237 -2.42 -8.40 -14.21
CA GLY A 237 -3.00 -8.96 -15.44
C GLY A 237 -2.39 -10.31 -15.82
N VAL A 238 -1.07 -10.45 -15.75
CA VAL A 238 -0.36 -11.70 -16.02
C VAL A 238 -0.74 -12.78 -15.01
N ALA A 239 -0.75 -12.45 -13.72
CA ALA A 239 -1.13 -13.40 -12.66
C ALA A 239 -2.57 -13.92 -12.84
N ASP A 240 -3.53 -13.03 -13.16
CA ASP A 240 -4.93 -13.43 -13.43
C ASP A 240 -5.05 -14.28 -14.69
N THR A 241 -4.30 -13.97 -15.74
CA THR A 241 -4.26 -14.72 -16.99
C THR A 241 -3.71 -16.12 -16.76
N ILE A 242 -2.56 -16.26 -16.09
CA ILE A 242 -1.96 -17.56 -15.77
C ILE A 242 -2.93 -18.41 -14.93
N LYS A 243 -3.57 -17.82 -13.92
CA LYS A 243 -4.58 -18.51 -13.11
C LYS A 243 -5.73 -19.04 -13.95
N LYS A 244 -6.29 -18.22 -14.86
CA LYS A 244 -7.40 -18.62 -15.74
C LYS A 244 -6.98 -19.73 -16.70
N LEU A 245 -5.79 -19.63 -17.31
CA LEU A 245 -5.25 -20.66 -18.21
C LEU A 245 -5.05 -21.98 -17.46
N LEU A 246 -4.42 -21.95 -16.28
CA LEU A 246 -4.18 -23.13 -15.45
C LEU A 246 -5.51 -23.84 -15.08
N LEU A 247 -6.50 -23.09 -14.63
CA LEU A 247 -7.82 -23.64 -14.30
C LEU A 247 -8.53 -24.21 -15.54
N LYS A 248 -8.41 -23.56 -16.69
CA LYS A 248 -8.96 -24.04 -17.97
C LYS A 248 -8.35 -25.37 -18.38
N GLU A 249 -7.01 -25.49 -18.33
CA GLU A 249 -6.31 -26.75 -18.69
C GLU A 249 -6.68 -27.89 -17.73
N ILE A 250 -6.70 -27.63 -16.42
CA ILE A 250 -7.10 -28.64 -15.43
C ILE A 250 -8.55 -29.07 -15.63
N SER A 251 -9.49 -28.15 -15.84
CA SER A 251 -10.91 -28.46 -16.01
C SER A 251 -11.24 -29.04 -17.38
N GLY A 252 -10.43 -28.74 -18.39
CA GLY A 252 -10.59 -29.25 -19.78
C GLY A 252 -10.22 -30.72 -19.93
N SER A 253 -9.38 -31.26 -19.06
CA SER A 253 -8.92 -32.65 -19.09
C SER A 253 -9.67 -33.51 -18.06
N TRP A 254 -10.08 -34.74 -18.46
CA TRP A 254 -10.68 -35.69 -17.52
C TRP A 254 -9.68 -36.15 -16.45
N LEU A 255 -8.40 -36.32 -16.82
CA LEU A 255 -7.32 -36.61 -15.89
C LEU A 255 -7.09 -35.45 -14.94
N GLY A 256 -7.13 -34.19 -15.44
CA GLY A 256 -7.01 -32.99 -14.61
C GLY A 256 -8.12 -32.89 -13.55
N ARG A 257 -9.36 -33.20 -13.93
CA ARG A 257 -10.49 -33.22 -12.97
C ARG A 257 -10.33 -34.31 -11.92
N LEU A 258 -9.83 -35.47 -12.28
CA LEU A 258 -9.59 -36.58 -11.35
C LEU A 258 -8.43 -36.29 -10.41
N ALA A 259 -7.36 -35.64 -10.91
CA ALA A 259 -6.18 -35.28 -10.14
C ALA A 259 -6.37 -34.01 -9.28
N TYR A 260 -7.37 -33.17 -9.57
CA TYR A 260 -7.60 -31.89 -8.88
C TYR A 260 -7.63 -31.99 -7.35
N PRO A 261 -8.34 -32.97 -6.73
CA PRO A 261 -8.33 -33.13 -5.28
C PRO A 261 -6.94 -33.33 -4.69
N LEU A 262 -6.04 -34.00 -5.41
CA LEU A 262 -4.66 -34.29 -4.97
C LEU A 262 -3.77 -33.04 -5.02
N ILE A 263 -4.01 -32.12 -5.97
CA ILE A 263 -3.22 -30.89 -6.17
C ILE A 263 -3.91 -29.64 -5.62
N ALA A 264 -5.14 -29.76 -5.09
CA ALA A 264 -5.89 -28.61 -4.57
C ALA A 264 -5.15 -27.88 -3.43
N GLY A 265 -4.48 -28.60 -2.54
CA GLY A 265 -3.69 -28.02 -1.46
C GLY A 265 -2.54 -27.12 -1.97
N PRO A 266 -1.61 -27.64 -2.79
CA PRO A 266 -0.58 -26.84 -3.45
C PRO A 266 -1.13 -25.65 -4.24
N LEU A 267 -2.23 -25.81 -4.99
CA LEU A 267 -2.86 -24.73 -5.74
C LEU A 267 -3.45 -23.63 -4.83
N LEU A 268 -4.05 -24.01 -3.71
CA LEU A 268 -4.52 -23.05 -2.70
C LEU A 268 -3.35 -22.27 -2.07
N ASN A 269 -2.24 -22.92 -1.80
CA ASN A 269 -1.05 -22.26 -1.28
C ASN A 269 -0.46 -21.27 -2.30
N LEU A 270 -0.37 -21.68 -3.57
CA LEU A 270 0.05 -20.78 -4.65
C LEU A 270 -0.90 -19.58 -4.75
N LYS A 271 -2.23 -19.84 -4.77
CA LYS A 271 -3.22 -18.76 -4.79
C LYS A 271 -3.03 -17.77 -3.66
N ARG A 272 -2.81 -18.23 -2.42
CA ARG A 272 -2.56 -17.33 -1.27
C ARG A 272 -1.31 -16.48 -1.45
N ARG A 273 -0.23 -17.03 -2.02
CA ARG A 273 1.01 -16.29 -2.24
C ARG A 273 0.87 -15.14 -3.26
N ILE A 274 0.02 -15.31 -4.27
CA ILE A 274 -0.19 -14.32 -5.35
C ILE A 274 -1.46 -13.48 -5.15
N ASP A 275 -2.25 -13.73 -4.10
CA ASP A 275 -3.50 -13.01 -3.83
C ASP A 275 -3.22 -11.66 -3.18
N TYR A 276 -3.50 -10.56 -3.89
CA TYR A 276 -3.35 -9.21 -3.35
C TYR A 276 -4.13 -8.97 -2.05
N ALA A 277 -5.23 -9.72 -1.83
CA ALA A 277 -6.02 -9.64 -0.61
C ALA A 277 -5.23 -10.08 0.65
N GLU A 278 -4.18 -10.88 0.50
CA GLU A 278 -3.30 -11.26 1.62
C GLU A 278 -2.42 -10.08 2.07
N PHE A 279 -2.03 -9.22 1.13
CA PHE A 279 -1.15 -8.08 1.41
C PHE A 279 -1.89 -6.90 2.06
N GLY A 280 -3.22 -6.81 1.90
CA GLY A 280 -4.06 -5.90 2.68
C GLY A 280 -3.91 -4.41 2.37
N GLY A 281 -3.70 -4.02 1.11
CA GLY A 281 -3.60 -2.63 0.71
C GLY A 281 -2.17 -2.07 0.69
N ALA A 282 -2.04 -0.85 0.18
CA ALA A 282 -0.79 -0.14 -0.06
C ALA A 282 -0.69 1.08 0.88
N PRO A 283 0.31 1.18 1.75
CA PRO A 283 0.49 2.38 2.56
C PRO A 283 0.96 3.56 1.72
N LEU A 284 0.45 4.74 2.05
CA LEU A 284 0.99 6.01 1.59
C LEU A 284 2.08 6.46 2.58
N LEU A 285 3.33 6.38 2.17
CA LEU A 285 4.49 6.78 2.96
C LEU A 285 4.80 8.26 2.75
N GLY A 286 5.45 8.89 3.74
CA GLY A 286 5.86 10.28 3.66
C GLY A 286 4.79 11.30 4.06
N VAL A 287 3.73 10.87 4.74
CA VAL A 287 2.71 11.73 5.37
C VAL A 287 2.74 11.58 6.90
N ASN A 288 2.26 12.58 7.63
CA ASN A 288 2.23 12.59 9.10
C ASN A 288 1.09 11.75 9.67
N GLY A 289 1.14 10.44 9.44
CA GLY A 289 0.16 9.46 9.92
C GLY A 289 0.12 8.23 9.02
N ILE A 290 -0.65 7.24 9.41
CA ILE A 290 -0.78 5.99 8.68
C ILE A 290 -2.02 6.03 7.79
N THR A 291 -1.80 5.98 6.48
CA THR A 291 -2.87 5.92 5.47
C THR A 291 -2.68 4.65 4.63
N MET A 292 -3.70 3.79 4.62
CA MET A 292 -3.73 2.55 3.84
C MET A 292 -4.74 2.69 2.70
N ILE A 293 -4.27 2.55 1.48
CA ILE A 293 -5.07 2.60 0.26
C ILE A 293 -5.32 1.16 -0.19
N CYS A 294 -6.60 0.78 -0.29
CA CYS A 294 -7.02 -0.52 -0.77
C CYS A 294 -7.56 -0.42 -2.19
N HIS A 295 -7.68 -1.55 -2.87
CA HIS A 295 -8.29 -1.59 -4.20
C HIS A 295 -9.82 -1.41 -4.09
N GLY A 296 -10.47 -0.73 -5.06
CA GLY A 296 -11.93 -0.55 -5.07
C GLY A 296 -12.73 -1.85 -4.98
N ARG A 297 -12.17 -2.97 -5.48
CA ARG A 297 -12.75 -4.33 -5.40
C ARG A 297 -12.34 -5.11 -4.15
N SER A 298 -11.85 -4.46 -3.12
CA SER A 298 -11.37 -5.14 -1.91
C SER A 298 -12.47 -5.97 -1.26
N SER A 299 -12.16 -7.23 -0.98
CA SER A 299 -13.01 -8.13 -0.21
C SER A 299 -12.90 -7.84 1.29
N ALA A 300 -13.81 -8.38 2.09
CA ALA A 300 -13.73 -8.32 3.56
C ALA A 300 -12.38 -8.79 4.10
N LYS A 301 -11.80 -9.85 3.50
CA LYS A 301 -10.46 -10.34 3.84
C LYS A 301 -9.38 -9.29 3.56
N ALA A 302 -9.45 -8.61 2.41
CA ALA A 302 -8.48 -7.56 2.06
C ALA A 302 -8.57 -6.38 3.03
N ILE A 303 -9.78 -5.95 3.39
CA ILE A 303 -10.01 -4.89 4.37
C ILE A 303 -9.46 -5.29 5.75
N LYS A 304 -9.76 -6.51 6.24
CA LYS A 304 -9.20 -7.03 7.49
C LYS A 304 -7.66 -6.99 7.48
N ASN A 305 -7.05 -7.44 6.41
CA ASN A 305 -5.59 -7.47 6.28
C ASN A 305 -4.99 -6.05 6.18
N ALA A 306 -5.70 -5.10 5.55
CA ALA A 306 -5.32 -3.69 5.55
C ALA A 306 -5.35 -3.09 6.96
N ILE A 307 -6.39 -3.39 7.74
CA ILE A 307 -6.49 -2.98 9.15
C ILE A 307 -5.35 -3.59 9.96
N ARG A 308 -5.02 -4.87 9.75
CA ARG A 308 -3.88 -5.54 10.42
C ARG A 308 -2.57 -4.82 10.13
N ARG A 309 -2.31 -4.50 8.87
CA ARG A 309 -1.08 -3.81 8.44
C ARG A 309 -1.03 -2.38 8.98
N ALA A 310 -2.13 -1.64 8.89
CA ALA A 310 -2.26 -0.30 9.46
C ALA A 310 -1.99 -0.28 10.97
N LYS A 311 -2.55 -1.25 11.72
CA LYS A 311 -2.29 -1.44 13.15
C LYS A 311 -0.80 -1.65 13.41
N GLY A 312 -0.17 -2.58 12.70
CA GLY A 312 1.26 -2.86 12.86
C GLY A 312 2.15 -1.64 12.60
N MET A 313 1.85 -0.87 11.54
CA MET A 313 2.59 0.35 11.22
C MET A 313 2.42 1.44 12.30
N ALA A 314 1.21 1.60 12.84
CA ALA A 314 0.94 2.57 13.88
C ALA A 314 1.62 2.18 15.21
N GLU A 315 1.53 0.91 15.62
CA GLU A 315 2.22 0.38 16.80
C GLU A 315 3.75 0.47 16.67
N GLY A 316 4.26 0.22 15.46
CA GLY A 316 5.68 0.37 15.13
C GLY A 316 6.13 1.81 14.92
N ARG A 317 5.22 2.80 14.97
CA ARG A 317 5.51 4.23 14.75
C ARG A 317 6.27 4.49 13.45
N VAL A 318 5.93 3.75 12.39
CA VAL A 318 6.70 3.73 11.13
C VAL A 318 6.86 5.12 10.52
N HIS A 319 5.83 5.98 10.59
CA HIS A 319 5.91 7.35 10.07
C HIS A 319 6.93 8.23 10.81
N GLU A 320 7.11 8.02 12.14
CA GLU A 320 8.11 8.75 12.92
C GLU A 320 9.53 8.27 12.63
N LEU A 321 9.69 6.95 12.39
CA LEU A 321 10.97 6.39 11.96
C LEU A 321 11.38 6.92 10.59
N ILE A 322 10.45 6.98 9.64
CA ILE A 322 10.67 7.59 8.32
C ILE A 322 11.09 9.06 8.48
N GLN A 323 10.40 9.83 9.33
CA GLN A 323 10.76 11.22 9.57
C GLN A 323 12.20 11.37 10.06
N ARG A 324 12.58 10.56 11.05
CA ARG A 324 13.93 10.57 11.61
C ARG A 324 14.98 10.28 10.54
N ASP A 325 14.80 9.23 9.75
CA ASP A 325 15.76 8.83 8.72
C ASP A 325 15.91 9.89 7.62
N ILE A 326 14.81 10.55 7.24
CA ILE A 326 14.85 11.67 6.30
C ILE A 326 15.59 12.86 6.88
N GLU A 327 15.34 13.22 8.14
CA GLU A 327 16.04 14.33 8.81
C GLU A 327 17.55 14.03 8.95
N GLU A 328 17.94 12.80 9.27
CA GLU A 328 19.34 12.36 9.34
C GLU A 328 20.02 12.42 7.96
N SER A 329 19.33 11.98 6.89
CA SER A 329 19.84 12.10 5.53
C SER A 329 20.06 13.54 5.08
N LEU A 330 19.18 14.45 5.47
CA LEU A 330 19.32 15.87 5.16
C LEU A 330 20.45 16.56 5.95
N ALA A 331 20.77 16.09 7.14
CA ALA A 331 21.82 16.62 7.99
C ALA A 331 23.23 16.13 7.60
N THR A 332 23.30 15.03 6.85
CA THR A 332 24.58 14.45 6.41
C THR A 332 24.89 14.95 4.99
N PRO A 333 25.93 15.78 4.77
CA PRO A 333 26.29 16.18 3.41
C PRO A 333 26.66 14.94 2.59
N PRO A 334 26.35 14.92 1.28
CA PRO A 334 26.75 13.83 0.41
C PRO A 334 28.25 13.63 0.50
N ALA A 335 28.69 12.38 0.65
CA ALA A 335 30.11 12.05 0.62
C ALA A 335 30.69 12.57 -0.71
N GLU A 336 31.78 13.37 -0.63
CA GLU A 336 32.47 13.81 -1.84
C GLU A 336 32.85 12.58 -2.68
N PRO A 337 32.62 12.60 -4.00
CA PRO A 337 33.03 11.50 -4.83
C PRO A 337 34.55 11.34 -4.70
N SER A 338 34.96 10.16 -4.21
CA SER A 338 36.38 9.79 -4.19
C SER A 338 36.92 9.88 -5.63
N ALA A 339 37.90 10.77 -5.82
CA ALA A 339 38.57 11.07 -7.08
C ALA A 339 39.22 9.83 -7.72
#